data_b3a1bad0c9603f59121c7d20d327896b
#
_entry.id   b3a1bad0c9603f59121c7d20d327896b
#
_cell.length_a   1.000
_cell.length_b   1.000
_cell.length_c   1.000
_cell.angle_alpha   90.00
_cell.angle_beta   90.00
_cell.angle_gamma   90.00
#
_symmetry.space_group_name_H-M   'P 1'
#
loop_
_entity.id
_entity.type
_entity.pdbx_description
1 polymer ?
#
loop_
_entity_poly.entity_id
_entity_poly.type
_entity_poly.pdbx_seq_one_letter_code
_entity_poly.pdbx_strand_id
1 'polypeptide(L)'
;YASTGIYVDLPSVSEDRAEISVRGTLVNRDVRRAVLKLDVEVLDTDGKTVAQSLRSVRIDADGAFAFEERLQLEKPQLWSPDSPYLYSVKVSLKDVRGKVLKDEPRVPLGVRWFSVDAQEGFKLNGEPLKLMGACRHQDQMPMGIALSDEMHRRDMQLLKDMGVNFV
;
A
#
# COMPACT_ATOMS: atom_id res chain seq x y z
N TYR A 1 7.23 -15.33 -1.06
CA TYR A 1 6.21 -14.59 -1.80
C TYR A 1 6.26 -14.96 -3.27
N ALA A 2 5.12 -14.93 -3.96
CA ALA A 2 5.06 -15.11 -5.40
C ALA A 2 5.53 -13.85 -6.14
N SER A 3 5.84 -13.96 -7.43
CA SER A 3 6.31 -12.85 -8.26
C SER A 3 5.33 -11.68 -8.39
N THR A 4 4.06 -11.89 -8.05
CA THR A 4 3.00 -10.87 -8.07
C THR A 4 3.02 -9.92 -6.87
N GLY A 5 3.78 -10.25 -5.80
CA GLY A 5 3.98 -9.35 -4.66
C GLY A 5 2.85 -9.34 -3.63
N ILE A 6 2.80 -8.23 -2.88
CA ILE A 6 1.78 -7.95 -1.86
C ILE A 6 0.82 -6.90 -2.42
N TYR A 7 -0.48 -7.19 -2.32
CA TYR A 7 -1.55 -6.29 -2.73
C TYR A 7 -2.26 -5.74 -1.50
N VAL A 8 -2.50 -4.45 -1.49
CA VAL A 8 -3.20 -3.75 -0.40
C VAL A 8 -4.38 -3.00 -0.99
N ASP A 9 -5.57 -3.31 -0.51
CA ASP A 9 -6.83 -2.69 -0.93
C ASP A 9 -7.54 -2.09 0.28
N LEU A 10 -8.42 -1.14 0.03
CA LEU A 10 -9.29 -0.48 1.00
C LEU A 10 -10.77 -0.76 0.65
N PRO A 11 -11.33 -1.91 1.06
CA PRO A 11 -12.70 -2.29 0.72
C PRO A 11 -13.75 -1.31 1.24
N SER A 12 -13.50 -0.68 2.39
CA SER A 12 -14.38 0.31 3.00
C SER A 12 -13.55 1.34 3.76
N VAL A 13 -13.86 2.62 3.55
CA VAL A 13 -13.24 3.74 4.26
C VAL A 13 -14.29 4.76 4.65
N SER A 14 -14.20 5.24 5.87
CA SER A 14 -14.94 6.39 6.40
C SER A 14 -14.03 7.21 7.33
N GLU A 15 -14.54 8.31 7.89
CA GLU A 15 -13.82 9.09 8.90
C GLU A 15 -13.59 8.30 10.20
N ASP A 16 -14.53 7.40 10.53
CA ASP A 16 -14.46 6.64 11.78
C ASP A 16 -13.65 5.36 11.66
N ARG A 17 -13.61 4.77 10.46
CA ARG A 17 -12.99 3.44 10.28
C ARG A 17 -12.59 3.18 8.83
N ALA A 18 -11.46 2.48 8.68
CA ALA A 18 -11.05 1.89 7.42
C ALA A 18 -10.86 0.38 7.54
N GLU A 19 -11.35 -0.38 6.56
CA GLU A 19 -11.00 -1.79 6.37
C GLU A 19 -9.86 -1.88 5.37
N ILE A 20 -8.81 -2.62 5.74
CA ILE A 20 -7.62 -2.83 4.93
C ILE A 20 -7.52 -4.31 4.61
N SER A 21 -7.53 -4.66 3.34
CA SER A 21 -7.31 -6.03 2.85
C SER A 21 -5.89 -6.16 2.31
N VAL A 22 -5.13 -7.12 2.86
CA VAL A 22 -3.76 -7.41 2.44
C VAL A 22 -3.70 -8.82 1.89
N ARG A 23 -3.37 -8.95 0.62
CA ARG A 23 -3.35 -10.23 -0.10
C ARG A 23 -1.97 -10.55 -0.65
N GLY A 24 -1.66 -11.82 -0.71
CA GLY A 24 -0.42 -12.31 -1.32
C GLY A 24 -0.36 -13.81 -1.40
N THR A 25 0.73 -14.32 -1.95
CA THR A 25 0.99 -15.76 -2.05
C THR A 25 2.35 -16.09 -1.47
N LEU A 26 2.37 -17.00 -0.50
CA LEU A 26 3.59 -17.56 0.06
C LEU A 26 3.96 -18.82 -0.72
N VAL A 27 5.22 -18.97 -1.05
CA VAL A 27 5.73 -20.16 -1.75
C VAL A 27 6.81 -20.81 -0.89
N ASN A 28 6.64 -22.09 -0.61
CA ASN A 28 7.65 -22.94 0.02
C ASN A 28 8.36 -23.74 -1.07
N ARG A 29 9.63 -23.48 -1.25
CA ARG A 29 10.48 -24.23 -2.21
C ARG A 29 11.37 -25.26 -1.53
N ASP A 30 11.12 -25.53 -0.24
CA ASP A 30 11.82 -26.58 0.49
C ASP A 30 11.11 -27.93 0.29
N VAL A 31 11.87 -29.00 0.39
CA VAL A 31 11.37 -30.38 0.38
C VAL A 31 10.64 -30.76 1.66
N ARG A 32 10.59 -29.87 2.63
CA ARG A 32 9.91 -30.04 3.92
C ARG A 32 8.75 -29.08 4.05
N ARG A 33 7.70 -29.53 4.74
CA ARG A 33 6.60 -28.65 5.16
C ARG A 33 7.12 -27.54 6.06
N ALA A 34 6.68 -26.31 5.78
CA ALA A 34 6.96 -25.14 6.61
C ALA A 34 5.78 -24.85 7.55
N VAL A 35 6.07 -24.54 8.82
CA VAL A 35 5.11 -23.99 9.79
C VAL A 35 5.67 -22.64 10.24
N LEU A 36 4.95 -21.57 9.93
CA LEU A 36 5.40 -20.20 10.06
C LEU A 36 4.31 -19.35 10.71
N LYS A 37 4.68 -18.17 11.18
CA LYS A 37 3.75 -17.09 11.52
C LYS A 37 3.78 -16.05 10.42
N LEU A 38 2.62 -15.79 9.83
CA LEU A 38 2.37 -14.64 8.96
C LEU A 38 1.99 -13.47 9.85
N ASP A 39 2.75 -12.39 9.76
CA ASP A 39 2.54 -11.16 10.51
C ASP A 39 2.32 -10.02 9.53
N VAL A 40 1.16 -9.39 9.61
CA VAL A 40 0.77 -8.24 8.79
C VAL A 40 0.52 -7.07 9.72
N GLU A 41 1.30 -6.02 9.58
CA GLU A 41 1.26 -4.83 10.41
C GLU A 41 0.93 -3.60 9.56
N VAL A 42 0.07 -2.73 10.07
CA VAL A 42 -0.10 -1.35 9.58
C VAL A 42 0.61 -0.43 10.56
N LEU A 43 1.52 0.36 10.04
CA LEU A 43 2.36 1.28 10.82
C LEU A 43 2.00 2.72 10.49
N ASP A 44 2.00 3.58 11.48
CA ASP A 44 1.93 5.04 11.29
C ASP A 44 3.28 5.63 10.84
N THR A 45 3.34 6.96 10.72
CA THR A 45 4.56 7.70 10.32
C THR A 45 5.70 7.56 11.30
N ASP A 46 5.41 7.30 12.58
CA ASP A 46 6.40 7.11 13.62
C ASP A 46 6.88 5.65 13.71
N GLY A 47 6.30 4.78 12.87
CA GLY A 47 6.61 3.35 12.82
C GLY A 47 5.93 2.54 13.93
N LYS A 48 4.93 3.11 14.61
CA LYS A 48 4.12 2.43 15.60
C LYS A 48 3.05 1.58 14.89
N THR A 49 2.87 0.34 15.35
CA THR A 49 1.81 -0.54 14.86
C THR A 49 0.45 -0.03 15.33
N VAL A 50 -0.44 0.27 14.38
CA VAL A 50 -1.80 0.76 14.60
C VAL A 50 -2.87 -0.28 14.29
N ALA A 51 -2.53 -1.29 13.49
CA ALA A 51 -3.34 -2.49 13.29
C ALA A 51 -2.43 -3.68 12.97
N GLN A 52 -2.82 -4.88 13.38
CA GLN A 52 -2.01 -6.08 13.19
C GLN A 52 -2.87 -7.33 13.06
N SER A 53 -2.46 -8.25 12.18
CA SER A 53 -2.90 -9.63 12.12
C SER A 53 -1.70 -10.54 12.24
N LEU A 54 -1.75 -11.49 13.18
CA LEU A 54 -0.70 -12.49 13.39
C LEU A 54 -1.33 -13.86 13.44
N ARG A 55 -1.02 -14.73 12.48
CA ARG A 55 -1.52 -16.11 12.48
C ARG A 55 -0.50 -17.14 12.05
N SER A 56 -0.70 -18.38 12.48
CA SER A 56 0.10 -19.51 12.02
C SER A 56 -0.39 -19.99 10.65
N VAL A 57 0.56 -20.22 9.75
CA VAL A 57 0.33 -20.78 8.42
C VAL A 57 1.16 -22.06 8.23
N ARG A 58 0.62 -22.98 7.46
CA ARG A 58 1.30 -24.22 7.08
C ARG A 58 1.37 -24.26 5.57
N ILE A 59 2.55 -24.55 5.04
CA ILE A 59 2.79 -24.62 3.60
C ILE A 59 3.49 -25.94 3.34
N ASP A 60 2.89 -26.79 2.53
CA ASP A 60 3.47 -28.09 2.20
C ASP A 60 4.80 -27.95 1.45
N ALA A 61 5.55 -29.02 1.38
CA ALA A 61 6.77 -29.09 0.59
C ALA A 61 6.47 -28.73 -0.86
N ASP A 62 7.32 -27.88 -1.46
CA ASP A 62 7.16 -27.34 -2.83
C ASP A 62 5.74 -26.81 -3.11
N GLY A 63 5.09 -26.26 -2.07
CA GLY A 63 3.71 -25.79 -2.09
C GLY A 63 3.57 -24.28 -2.07
N ALA A 64 2.33 -23.82 -2.32
CA ALA A 64 1.95 -22.42 -2.24
C ALA A 64 0.74 -22.24 -1.31
N PHE A 65 0.66 -21.07 -0.69
CA PHE A 65 -0.42 -20.65 0.20
C PHE A 65 -0.84 -19.23 -0.09
N ALA A 66 -2.03 -19.05 -0.67
CA ALA A 66 -2.62 -17.73 -0.84
C ALA A 66 -3.20 -17.26 0.49
N PHE A 67 -2.98 -15.99 0.82
CA PHE A 67 -3.54 -15.37 2.02
C PHE A 67 -4.29 -14.10 1.70
N GLU A 68 -5.28 -13.82 2.51
CA GLU A 68 -5.96 -12.54 2.64
C GLU A 68 -6.11 -12.25 4.13
N GLU A 69 -5.56 -11.11 4.57
CA GLU A 69 -5.69 -10.61 5.93
C GLU A 69 -6.51 -9.32 5.90
N ARG A 70 -7.53 -9.25 6.76
CA ARG A 70 -8.37 -8.06 6.93
C ARG A 70 -8.07 -7.42 8.26
N LEU A 71 -7.69 -6.15 8.20
CA LEU A 71 -7.38 -5.33 9.36
C LEU A 71 -8.36 -4.16 9.43
N GLN A 72 -8.64 -3.71 10.64
CA GLN A 72 -9.44 -2.51 10.87
C GLN A 72 -8.57 -1.43 11.49
N LEU A 73 -8.71 -0.22 10.99
CA LEU A 73 -8.06 0.97 11.48
C LEU A 73 -9.13 1.95 11.94
N GLU A 74 -9.17 2.21 13.23
CA GLU A 74 -10.13 3.14 13.83
C GLU A 74 -9.64 4.58 13.68
N LYS A 75 -10.56 5.49 13.33
CA LYS A 75 -10.32 6.92 13.14
C LYS A 75 -9.06 7.20 12.33
N PRO A 76 -8.99 6.69 11.09
CA PRO A 76 -7.80 6.84 10.26
C PRO A 76 -7.53 8.31 9.95
N GLN A 77 -6.26 8.69 9.90
CA GLN A 77 -5.87 9.95 9.29
C GLN A 77 -5.97 9.81 7.78
N LEU A 78 -6.94 10.51 7.21
CA LEU A 78 -7.23 10.40 5.78
C LEU A 78 -6.19 11.15 4.95
N TRP A 79 -5.83 10.54 3.85
CA TRP A 79 -4.95 11.15 2.85
C TRP A 79 -5.71 12.17 1.99
N SER A 80 -5.13 13.33 1.81
CA SER A 80 -5.56 14.31 0.80
C SER A 80 -4.34 15.01 0.19
N PRO A 81 -4.47 15.77 -0.92
CA PRO A 81 -3.38 16.57 -1.46
C PRO A 81 -2.80 17.57 -0.47
N ASP A 82 -3.62 18.12 0.42
CA ASP A 82 -3.21 19.09 1.45
C ASP A 82 -2.65 18.41 2.71
N SER A 83 -3.06 17.18 2.97
CA SER A 83 -2.59 16.36 4.09
C SER A 83 -2.21 14.95 3.58
N PRO A 84 -1.06 14.79 2.93
CA PRO A 84 -0.68 13.54 2.28
C PRO A 84 -0.13 12.51 3.27
N TYR A 85 -0.95 12.17 4.29
CA TYR A 85 -0.58 11.22 5.33
C TYR A 85 -0.50 9.80 4.77
N LEU A 86 0.61 9.12 5.03
CA LEU A 86 0.84 7.74 4.58
C LEU A 86 1.10 6.82 5.76
N TYR A 87 0.26 5.82 5.90
CA TYR A 87 0.59 4.62 6.65
C TYR A 87 1.55 3.75 5.83
N SER A 88 2.08 2.71 6.44
CA SER A 88 2.81 1.68 5.72
C SER A 88 2.35 0.28 6.14
N VAL A 89 2.17 -0.60 5.17
CA VAL A 89 1.86 -2.01 5.42
C VAL A 89 3.16 -2.81 5.36
N LYS A 90 3.40 -3.58 6.40
CA LYS A 90 4.55 -4.48 6.53
C LYS A 90 4.06 -5.91 6.62
N VAL A 91 4.62 -6.80 5.80
CA VAL A 91 4.33 -8.24 5.82
C VAL A 91 5.60 -9.00 6.14
N SER A 92 5.58 -9.76 7.22
CA SER A 92 6.72 -10.53 7.71
C SER A 92 6.38 -12.01 7.87
N LEU A 93 7.34 -12.86 7.59
CA LEU A 93 7.29 -14.27 7.96
C LEU A 93 8.22 -14.51 9.15
N LYS A 94 7.66 -15.10 10.21
CA LYS A 94 8.40 -15.43 11.43
C LYS A 94 8.39 -16.93 11.67
N ASP A 95 9.42 -17.46 12.31
CA ASP A 95 9.39 -18.83 12.82
C ASP A 95 8.43 -18.98 14.01
N VAL A 96 8.24 -20.19 14.48
CA VAL A 96 7.37 -20.48 15.64
C VAL A 96 7.80 -19.75 16.91
N ARG A 97 9.09 -19.40 17.02
CA ARG A 97 9.68 -18.66 18.14
C ARG A 97 9.61 -17.15 17.98
N GLY A 98 9.12 -16.66 16.82
CA GLY A 98 8.98 -15.23 16.54
C GLY A 98 10.18 -14.58 15.86
N LYS A 99 11.21 -15.35 15.48
CA LYS A 99 12.35 -14.81 14.72
C LYS A 99 11.90 -14.53 13.29
N VAL A 100 12.18 -13.32 12.80
CA VAL A 100 11.89 -12.93 11.42
C VAL A 100 12.76 -13.74 10.47
N LEU A 101 12.13 -14.41 9.52
CA LEU A 101 12.76 -15.20 8.47
C LEU A 101 12.79 -14.45 7.15
N LYS A 102 11.74 -13.70 6.87
CA LYS A 102 11.57 -12.89 5.66
C LYS A 102 10.76 -11.65 5.99
N ASP A 103 11.24 -10.51 5.55
CA ASP A 103 10.57 -9.22 5.56
C ASP A 103 10.41 -8.73 4.12
N GLU A 104 9.24 -8.20 3.79
CA GLU A 104 9.04 -7.53 2.51
C GLU A 104 9.19 -6.02 2.67
N PRO A 105 9.54 -5.30 1.59
CA PRO A 105 9.52 -3.85 1.58
C PRO A 105 8.15 -3.32 2.05
N ARG A 106 8.16 -2.24 2.81
CA ARG A 106 6.93 -1.59 3.26
C ARG A 106 6.16 -1.04 2.07
N VAL A 107 4.86 -1.31 2.03
CA VAL A 107 3.94 -0.76 1.02
C VAL A 107 3.33 0.52 1.59
N PRO A 108 3.53 1.69 0.98
CA PRO A 108 2.87 2.92 1.43
C PRO A 108 1.36 2.83 1.21
N LEU A 109 0.58 3.34 2.17
CA LEU A 109 -0.87 3.29 2.16
C LEU A 109 -1.47 4.64 2.53
N GLY A 110 -2.03 5.36 1.57
CA GLY A 110 -2.87 6.54 1.79
C GLY A 110 -4.33 6.12 1.95
N VAL A 111 -4.86 6.25 3.16
CA VAL A 111 -6.26 5.87 3.45
C VAL A 111 -7.19 6.96 2.95
N ARG A 112 -8.00 6.66 1.93
CA ARG A 112 -8.95 7.58 1.30
C ARG A 112 -10.04 6.83 0.57
N TRP A 113 -11.14 7.52 0.29
CA TRP A 113 -12.14 7.08 -0.68
C TRP A 113 -12.46 8.22 -1.65
N PHE A 114 -13.05 7.88 -2.75
CA PHE A 114 -13.55 8.86 -3.70
C PHE A 114 -14.91 8.44 -4.26
N SER A 115 -15.66 9.41 -4.71
CA SER A 115 -16.90 9.21 -5.45
C SER A 115 -16.94 10.15 -6.66
N VAL A 116 -17.71 9.75 -7.67
CA VAL A 116 -17.96 10.57 -8.85
C VAL A 116 -19.46 10.62 -9.07
N ASP A 117 -19.99 11.81 -9.12
CA ASP A 117 -21.40 12.08 -9.39
C ASP A 117 -21.55 13.02 -10.58
N ALA A 118 -22.62 12.81 -11.37
CA ALA A 118 -22.85 13.60 -12.60
C ALA A 118 -23.18 15.08 -12.32
N GLN A 119 -23.78 15.38 -11.17
CA GLN A 119 -24.17 16.74 -10.77
C GLN A 119 -23.09 17.39 -9.89
N GLU A 120 -22.51 16.63 -8.96
CA GLU A 120 -21.59 17.15 -7.94
C GLU A 120 -20.11 16.97 -8.31
N GLY A 121 -19.82 16.15 -9.33
CA GLY A 121 -18.46 15.91 -9.81
C GLY A 121 -17.66 14.94 -8.95
N PHE A 122 -16.35 15.15 -8.88
CA PHE A 122 -15.43 14.33 -8.10
C PHE A 122 -15.35 14.80 -6.65
N LYS A 123 -15.49 13.86 -5.73
CA LYS A 123 -15.31 14.08 -4.29
C LYS A 123 -14.21 13.16 -3.76
N LEU A 124 -13.34 13.70 -2.91
CA LEU A 124 -12.35 12.95 -2.16
C LEU A 124 -12.70 13.04 -0.68
N ASN A 125 -12.83 11.90 -0.01
CA ASN A 125 -13.22 11.80 1.41
C ASN A 125 -14.54 12.55 1.73
N GLY A 126 -15.48 12.54 0.76
CA GLY A 126 -16.75 13.23 0.87
C GLY A 126 -16.74 14.71 0.43
N GLU A 127 -15.57 15.34 0.34
CA GLU A 127 -15.43 16.76 -0.02
C GLU A 127 -15.20 16.94 -1.52
N PRO A 128 -15.83 17.95 -2.14
CA PRO A 128 -15.60 18.27 -3.54
C PRO A 128 -14.14 18.60 -3.83
N LEU A 129 -13.56 17.97 -4.84
CA LEU A 129 -12.20 18.24 -5.28
C LEU A 129 -12.15 18.48 -6.79
N LYS A 130 -11.74 19.68 -7.20
CA LYS A 130 -11.48 19.97 -8.61
C LYS A 130 -10.17 19.29 -9.04
N LEU A 131 -10.27 18.35 -9.98
CA LEU A 131 -9.11 17.71 -10.58
C LEU A 131 -8.45 18.66 -11.58
N MET A 132 -7.21 19.02 -11.29
CA MET A 132 -6.32 19.81 -12.15
C MET A 132 -5.27 18.88 -12.72
N GLY A 133 -5.57 18.29 -13.88
CA GLY A 133 -4.77 17.24 -14.48
C GLY A 133 -3.77 17.73 -15.49
N ALA A 134 -2.66 17.01 -15.61
CA ALA A 134 -1.68 17.16 -16.69
C ALA A 134 -1.15 15.78 -17.11
N CYS A 135 -0.90 15.62 -18.42
CA CYS A 135 -0.17 14.45 -18.93
C CYS A 135 1.34 14.70 -18.78
N ARG A 136 2.05 13.66 -18.38
CA ARG A 136 3.51 13.68 -18.32
C ARG A 136 4.08 12.63 -19.28
N HIS A 137 4.95 13.06 -20.17
CA HIS A 137 5.83 12.18 -20.92
C HIS A 137 7.14 12.02 -20.16
N GLN A 138 7.49 10.79 -19.82
CA GLN A 138 8.66 10.48 -18.98
C GLN A 138 9.88 10.14 -19.83
N ASP A 139 10.23 11.03 -20.76
CA ASP A 139 11.40 10.91 -21.61
C ASP A 139 12.21 12.21 -21.60
N GLN A 140 13.53 12.10 -21.53
CA GLN A 140 14.47 13.22 -21.60
C GLN A 140 15.69 12.88 -22.45
N MET A 141 16.12 13.82 -23.30
CA MET A 141 17.39 13.68 -23.98
C MET A 141 18.56 13.87 -22.99
N PRO A 142 19.63 13.09 -23.09
CA PRO A 142 19.86 11.96 -24.02
C PRO A 142 19.44 10.58 -23.46
N MET A 143 18.74 10.52 -22.29
CA MET A 143 18.50 9.28 -21.54
C MET A 143 17.26 8.50 -21.98
N GLY A 144 16.42 9.07 -22.87
CA GLY A 144 15.14 8.45 -23.22
C GLY A 144 14.26 8.25 -21.97
N ILE A 145 13.69 7.08 -21.80
CA ILE A 145 12.81 6.72 -20.66
C ILE A 145 13.56 6.24 -19.40
N ALA A 146 14.90 6.12 -19.47
CA ALA A 146 15.73 5.67 -18.35
C ALA A 146 16.05 6.79 -17.36
N LEU A 147 15.01 7.41 -16.83
CA LEU A 147 15.15 8.52 -15.89
C LEU A 147 15.48 8.05 -14.48
N SER A 148 16.27 8.84 -13.74
CA SER A 148 16.48 8.59 -12.31
C SER A 148 15.27 9.00 -11.47
N ASP A 149 15.16 8.42 -10.27
CA ASP A 149 14.14 8.80 -9.29
C ASP A 149 14.15 10.28 -8.96
N GLU A 150 15.32 10.92 -8.97
CA GLU A 150 15.47 12.35 -8.73
C GLU A 150 14.80 13.19 -9.82
N MET A 151 14.95 12.79 -11.08
CA MET A 151 14.30 13.44 -12.21
C MET A 151 12.78 13.29 -12.13
N HIS A 152 12.28 12.10 -11.77
CA HIS A 152 10.86 11.89 -11.52
C HIS A 152 10.34 12.81 -10.41
N ARG A 153 11.06 12.92 -9.27
CA ARG A 153 10.67 13.80 -8.16
C ARG A 153 10.65 15.27 -8.57
N ARG A 154 11.66 15.70 -9.34
CA ARG A 154 11.71 17.07 -9.87
C ARG A 154 10.50 17.40 -10.73
N ASP A 155 10.14 16.52 -11.66
CA ASP A 155 8.98 16.73 -12.53
C ASP A 155 7.69 16.80 -11.71
N MET A 156 7.51 15.89 -10.74
CA MET A 156 6.35 15.94 -9.85
C MET A 156 6.30 17.23 -9.03
N GLN A 157 7.44 17.74 -8.58
CA GLN A 157 7.49 19.02 -7.88
C GLN A 157 7.07 20.19 -8.78
N LEU A 158 7.58 20.23 -10.01
CA LEU A 158 7.18 21.26 -10.98
C LEU A 158 5.68 21.22 -11.28
N LEU A 159 5.10 20.04 -11.48
CA LEU A 159 3.67 19.87 -11.69
C LEU A 159 2.88 20.36 -10.47
N LYS A 160 3.32 20.02 -9.27
CA LYS A 160 2.70 20.49 -8.02
C LYS A 160 2.77 22.01 -7.88
N ASP A 161 3.91 22.63 -8.20
CA ASP A 161 4.09 24.09 -8.16
C ASP A 161 3.19 24.80 -9.16
N MET A 162 2.83 24.16 -10.27
CA MET A 162 1.85 24.61 -11.24
C MET A 162 0.39 24.46 -10.79
N GLY A 163 0.15 23.84 -9.64
CA GLY A 163 -1.20 23.56 -9.12
C GLY A 163 -1.84 22.26 -9.62
N VAL A 164 -1.06 21.39 -10.27
CA VAL A 164 -1.53 20.07 -10.72
C VAL A 164 -1.71 19.14 -9.52
N ASN A 165 -2.86 18.47 -9.43
CA ASN A 165 -3.16 17.50 -8.39
C ASN A 165 -3.57 16.12 -8.93
N PHE A 166 -3.49 15.95 -10.25
CA PHE A 166 -3.78 14.70 -10.95
C PHE A 166 -2.84 14.53 -12.16
N VAL A 167 -2.13 13.40 -12.25
CA VAL A 167 -1.16 13.09 -13.31
C VAL A 167 -1.46 11.74 -13.93
#